data_06d152a3f40a2458899d983b594a87c9
#
_entry.id   06d152a3f40a2458899d983b594a87c9
#
_cell.length_a   1.000
_cell.length_b   1.000
_cell.length_c   1.000
_cell.angle_alpha   90.00
_cell.angle_beta   90.00
_cell.angle_gamma   90.00
#
_symmetry.space_group_name_H-M   'P 1'
#
loop_
_entity.id
_entity.type
_entity.pdbx_description
1 polymer ?
#
loop_
_entity_poly.entity_id
_entity_poly.type
_entity_poly.pdbx_seq_one_letter_code
_entity_poly.pdbx_strand_id
1 'polypeptide(L)'
;IPYAPDGNPLIGPAPGLPGFYHCCAFTFGIAQAGGAGKIIAEWVAHGQPEWDVWPLDSRRYLDFANDKFVLAKAIETYQHEYGIGYPAEERAAGRPAKTSPAYLRLAAKGAKFGARGGWERAVYFPQPGDPVEPEVSFRRPAWHKAIARECEAAEKRVAVLDLPGFTKFEVTGAGAPAWLDHMVAGVVPKPGRTALNYFLNDKGGIVTEMTLTNLGGGRYWLISAAAGEKHDEHWLREHLPADGSVRIDNVSARYGSLIVVGPKSRELLSQLTRADLSNEAFPWLSVRTIDIGYTKAVALRVNYVGELGWELHVPVEHVLSVYDLIWAAGEPLGIADYGLYAM
;
A
#
# COMPACT_ATOMS: atom_id res chain seq x y z
N ILE A 1 20.10 -25.45 -5.12
CA ILE A 1 19.12 -25.38 -4.03
C ILE A 1 17.97 -24.53 -4.52
N PRO A 2 16.73 -25.02 -4.48
CA PRO A 2 15.57 -24.19 -4.81
C PRO A 2 15.39 -23.13 -3.72
N TYR A 3 15.31 -21.87 -4.12
CA TYR A 3 15.26 -20.73 -3.20
C TYR A 3 14.18 -19.73 -3.67
N ALA A 4 13.30 -19.35 -2.78
CA ALA A 4 12.31 -18.32 -3.07
C ALA A 4 12.90 -16.90 -2.86
N PRO A 5 12.39 -15.87 -3.54
CA PRO A 5 12.89 -14.50 -3.43
C PRO A 5 12.91 -13.92 -2.01
N ASP A 6 12.02 -14.37 -1.15
CA ASP A 6 11.91 -13.94 0.26
C ASP A 6 12.51 -14.95 1.26
N GLY A 7 13.06 -16.08 0.77
CA GLY A 7 13.63 -17.13 1.60
C GLY A 7 12.61 -18.07 2.24
N ASN A 8 11.32 -17.79 2.13
CA ASN A 8 10.29 -18.65 2.67
C ASN A 8 9.89 -19.76 1.68
N PRO A 9 9.58 -20.98 2.13
CA PRO A 9 9.11 -22.03 1.26
C PRO A 9 7.77 -21.68 0.59
N LEU A 10 7.44 -22.46 -0.45
CA LEU A 10 6.15 -22.39 -1.13
C LEU A 10 5.29 -23.56 -0.62
N ILE A 11 4.26 -23.24 0.17
CA ILE A 11 3.35 -24.24 0.76
C ILE A 11 1.92 -23.77 0.54
N GLY A 12 1.15 -24.52 -0.26
CA GLY A 12 -0.25 -24.20 -0.52
C GLY A 12 -0.68 -24.40 -1.95
N PRO A 13 -1.90 -23.98 -2.32
CA PRO A 13 -2.46 -24.17 -3.64
C PRO A 13 -1.63 -23.49 -4.74
N ALA A 14 -1.50 -24.15 -5.87
CA ALA A 14 -0.88 -23.56 -7.04
C ALA A 14 -1.84 -22.57 -7.73
N PRO A 15 -1.37 -21.36 -8.13
CA PRO A 15 -2.20 -20.42 -8.86
C PRO A 15 -2.78 -21.03 -10.15
N GLY A 16 -4.10 -20.95 -10.33
CA GLY A 16 -4.78 -21.39 -11.55
C GLY A 16 -4.87 -22.91 -11.78
N LEU A 17 -4.42 -23.73 -10.83
CA LEU A 17 -4.44 -25.21 -10.92
C LEU A 17 -5.17 -25.83 -9.72
N PRO A 18 -6.50 -25.89 -9.74
CA PRO A 18 -7.28 -26.48 -8.67
C PRO A 18 -6.85 -27.93 -8.37
N GLY A 19 -6.66 -28.25 -7.08
CA GLY A 19 -6.22 -29.58 -6.62
C GLY A 19 -4.72 -29.85 -6.74
N PHE A 20 -3.93 -28.90 -7.25
CA PHE A 20 -2.48 -28.98 -7.24
C PHE A 20 -1.89 -28.11 -6.13
N TYR A 21 -0.97 -28.65 -5.34
CA TYR A 21 -0.36 -27.97 -4.20
C TYR A 21 1.14 -27.92 -4.34
N HIS A 22 1.73 -26.77 -4.01
CA HIS A 22 3.17 -26.62 -3.85
C HIS A 22 3.58 -27.00 -2.42
N CYS A 23 4.71 -27.70 -2.29
CA CYS A 23 5.40 -27.91 -1.03
C CYS A 23 6.90 -28.01 -1.33
N CYS A 24 7.53 -26.87 -1.62
CA CYS A 24 8.89 -26.81 -2.16
C CYS A 24 9.62 -25.52 -1.78
N ALA A 25 10.84 -25.34 -2.32
CA ALA A 25 11.72 -24.20 -2.06
C ALA A 25 12.15 -24.07 -0.58
N PHE A 26 12.37 -25.19 0.08
CA PHE A 26 12.86 -25.22 1.46
C PHE A 26 14.36 -24.98 1.52
N THR A 27 14.78 -24.02 2.34
CA THR A 27 16.19 -23.77 2.65
C THR A 27 16.67 -24.70 3.78
N PHE A 28 15.83 -24.88 4.80
CA PHE A 28 16.06 -25.75 5.95
C PHE A 28 15.15 -26.98 5.89
N GLY A 29 15.23 -27.76 4.80
CA GLY A 29 14.29 -28.82 4.46
C GLY A 29 13.92 -29.75 5.61
N ILE A 30 14.90 -30.34 6.31
CA ILE A 30 14.62 -31.28 7.41
C ILE A 30 13.94 -30.56 8.59
N ALA A 31 14.43 -29.38 8.97
CA ALA A 31 13.89 -28.63 10.10
C ALA A 31 12.45 -28.14 9.86
N GLN A 32 12.10 -27.84 8.62
CA GLN A 32 10.79 -27.31 8.24
C GLN A 32 9.78 -28.42 7.85
N ALA A 33 10.24 -29.65 7.60
CA ALA A 33 9.42 -30.73 7.02
C ALA A 33 8.18 -31.08 7.85
N GLY A 34 8.31 -31.12 9.18
CA GLY A 34 7.19 -31.47 10.07
C GLY A 34 6.05 -30.43 10.01
N GLY A 35 6.39 -29.15 10.11
CA GLY A 35 5.41 -28.05 9.99
C GLY A 35 4.79 -27.98 8.60
N ALA A 36 5.59 -28.12 7.55
CA ALA A 36 5.12 -28.14 6.18
C ALA A 36 4.14 -29.29 5.91
N GLY A 37 4.45 -30.49 6.43
CA GLY A 37 3.57 -31.66 6.33
C GLY A 37 2.20 -31.43 6.97
N LYS A 38 2.16 -30.78 8.15
CA LYS A 38 0.89 -30.40 8.81
C LYS A 38 0.09 -29.43 7.93
N ILE A 39 0.72 -28.35 7.48
CA ILE A 39 0.05 -27.30 6.67
C ILE A 39 -0.51 -27.89 5.37
N ILE A 40 0.27 -28.71 4.65
CA ILE A 40 -0.21 -29.34 3.40
C ILE A 40 -1.35 -30.33 3.68
N ALA A 41 -1.27 -31.10 4.74
CA ALA A 41 -2.34 -32.03 5.11
C ALA A 41 -3.65 -31.29 5.39
N GLU A 42 -3.59 -30.16 6.07
CA GLU A 42 -4.76 -29.31 6.34
C GLU A 42 -5.33 -28.68 5.06
N TRP A 43 -4.47 -28.18 4.16
CA TRP A 43 -4.90 -27.72 2.83
C TRP A 43 -5.66 -28.81 2.05
N VAL A 44 -5.14 -30.03 2.01
CA VAL A 44 -5.75 -31.13 1.25
C VAL A 44 -7.04 -31.63 1.92
N ALA A 45 -7.06 -31.71 3.25
CA ALA A 45 -8.19 -32.30 3.98
C ALA A 45 -9.33 -31.31 4.23
N HIS A 46 -9.01 -30.03 4.44
CA HIS A 46 -9.97 -29.02 4.91
C HIS A 46 -10.09 -27.80 4.00
N GLY A 47 -9.27 -27.70 2.93
CA GLY A 47 -9.28 -26.56 2.01
C GLY A 47 -8.57 -25.31 2.55
N GLN A 48 -8.19 -25.32 3.82
CA GLN A 48 -7.43 -24.23 4.47
C GLN A 48 -6.73 -24.73 5.73
N PRO A 49 -5.56 -24.21 6.09
CA PRO A 49 -4.88 -24.52 7.34
C PRO A 49 -5.53 -23.80 8.53
N GLU A 50 -5.26 -24.32 9.72
CA GLU A 50 -5.72 -23.72 10.98
C GLU A 50 -5.09 -22.34 11.24
N TRP A 51 -3.84 -22.17 10.82
CA TRP A 51 -3.07 -20.94 11.01
C TRP A 51 -3.09 -20.08 9.74
N ASP A 52 -2.94 -18.79 9.90
CA ASP A 52 -2.62 -17.90 8.78
C ASP A 52 -1.19 -18.21 8.30
N VAL A 53 -1.12 -18.79 7.11
CA VAL A 53 0.14 -19.17 6.46
C VAL A 53 0.38 -18.41 5.17
N TRP A 54 -0.26 -17.24 4.99
CA TRP A 54 -0.08 -16.41 3.81
C TRP A 54 1.39 -16.15 3.44
N PRO A 55 2.31 -15.91 4.40
CA PRO A 55 3.74 -15.75 4.09
C PRO A 55 4.40 -16.97 3.44
N LEU A 56 3.74 -18.14 3.46
CA LEU A 56 4.20 -19.37 2.83
C LEU A 56 3.40 -19.73 1.57
N ASP A 57 2.24 -19.10 1.37
CA ASP A 57 1.36 -19.38 0.24
C ASP A 57 2.02 -19.01 -1.09
N SER A 58 1.98 -19.91 -2.06
CA SER A 58 2.59 -19.69 -3.37
C SER A 58 1.92 -18.56 -4.16
N ARG A 59 0.68 -18.17 -3.81
CA ARG A 59 -0.08 -17.10 -4.41
C ARG A 59 0.33 -15.69 -3.92
N ARG A 60 1.23 -15.58 -2.94
CA ARG A 60 1.69 -14.30 -2.37
C ARG A 60 2.46 -13.39 -3.32
N TYR A 61 2.98 -13.93 -4.42
CA TYR A 61 3.75 -13.16 -5.38
C TYR A 61 2.86 -12.41 -6.36
N LEU A 62 3.25 -11.18 -6.64
CA LEU A 62 2.66 -10.30 -7.65
C LEU A 62 3.30 -10.50 -9.02
N ASP A 63 2.64 -10.05 -10.08
CA ASP A 63 3.06 -10.26 -11.48
C ASP A 63 4.43 -9.64 -11.84
N PHE A 64 4.93 -8.68 -11.04
CA PHE A 64 6.27 -8.13 -11.23
C PHE A 64 7.38 -9.12 -10.88
N ALA A 65 7.10 -10.19 -10.14
CA ALA A 65 8.05 -11.21 -9.73
C ALA A 65 8.36 -12.19 -10.89
N ASN A 66 8.89 -11.64 -11.99
CA ASN A 66 9.34 -12.42 -13.14
C ASN A 66 10.69 -13.11 -12.87
N ASP A 67 11.14 -13.96 -13.79
CA ASP A 67 12.37 -14.76 -13.65
C ASP A 67 13.60 -13.92 -13.28
N LYS A 68 13.74 -12.73 -13.86
CA LYS A 68 14.87 -11.84 -13.58
C LYS A 68 14.84 -11.32 -12.14
N PHE A 69 13.67 -10.92 -11.67
CA PHE A 69 13.45 -10.49 -10.29
C PHE A 69 13.71 -11.65 -9.32
N VAL A 70 13.09 -12.80 -9.59
CA VAL A 70 13.19 -14.00 -8.75
C VAL A 70 14.65 -14.44 -8.60
N LEU A 71 15.40 -14.53 -9.70
CA LEU A 71 16.80 -14.92 -9.66
C LEU A 71 17.66 -13.93 -8.84
N ALA A 72 17.51 -12.63 -9.12
CA ALA A 72 18.31 -11.61 -8.44
C ALA A 72 18.02 -11.59 -6.92
N LYS A 73 16.74 -11.64 -6.55
CA LYS A 73 16.32 -11.64 -5.13
C LYS A 73 16.68 -12.92 -4.40
N ALA A 74 16.53 -14.09 -5.04
CA ALA A 74 16.89 -15.36 -4.43
C ALA A 74 18.41 -15.42 -4.11
N ILE A 75 19.25 -14.93 -5.02
CA ILE A 75 20.70 -14.85 -4.79
C ILE A 75 21.01 -13.92 -3.61
N GLU A 76 20.45 -12.72 -3.59
CA GLU A 76 20.66 -11.74 -2.51
C GLU A 76 20.19 -12.29 -1.17
N THR A 77 18.99 -12.89 -1.15
CA THR A 77 18.40 -13.46 0.08
C THR A 77 19.27 -14.61 0.60
N TYR A 78 19.75 -15.50 -0.28
CA TYR A 78 20.66 -16.58 0.10
C TYR A 78 22.00 -16.06 0.69
N GLN A 79 22.56 -15.00 0.11
CA GLN A 79 23.80 -14.38 0.60
C GLN A 79 23.66 -13.82 2.01
N HIS A 80 22.45 -13.41 2.40
CA HIS A 80 22.15 -12.78 3.69
C HIS A 80 21.39 -13.70 4.66
N GLU A 81 21.24 -14.99 4.34
CA GLU A 81 20.41 -15.92 5.12
C GLU A 81 20.79 -16.03 6.60
N TYR A 82 22.08 -15.98 6.89
CA TYR A 82 22.60 -16.05 8.26
C TYR A 82 22.95 -14.68 8.84
N GLY A 83 22.67 -13.62 8.12
CA GLY A 83 22.90 -12.25 8.56
C GLY A 83 21.82 -11.78 9.52
N ILE A 84 22.20 -10.89 10.42
CA ILE A 84 21.22 -10.16 11.25
C ILE A 84 20.66 -9.02 10.41
N GLY A 85 19.35 -9.04 10.13
CA GLY A 85 18.66 -7.93 9.48
C GLY A 85 18.48 -6.75 10.44
N TYR A 86 18.79 -5.55 9.96
CA TYR A 86 18.51 -4.33 10.72
C TYR A 86 17.07 -3.83 10.46
N PRO A 87 16.46 -3.12 11.43
CA PRO A 87 15.20 -2.41 11.17
C PRO A 87 15.35 -1.46 9.99
N ALA A 88 14.36 -1.47 9.09
CA ALA A 88 14.32 -0.64 7.88
C ALA A 88 15.50 -0.86 6.88
N GLU A 89 16.17 -2.01 6.95
CA GLU A 89 17.16 -2.39 5.94
C GLU A 89 16.48 -2.63 4.59
N GLU A 90 16.94 -1.94 3.56
CA GLU A 90 16.48 -2.09 2.18
C GLU A 90 17.57 -2.70 1.31
N ARG A 91 17.26 -3.80 0.63
CA ARG A 91 18.19 -4.51 -0.23
C ARG A 91 17.97 -4.18 -1.70
N ALA A 92 19.04 -4.12 -2.48
CA ALA A 92 19.04 -3.52 -3.81
C ALA A 92 18.62 -4.48 -4.94
N ALA A 93 18.76 -5.79 -4.78
CA ALA A 93 18.49 -6.72 -5.87
C ALA A 93 17.04 -6.67 -6.35
N GLY A 94 16.83 -6.76 -7.66
CA GLY A 94 15.50 -6.73 -8.27
C GLY A 94 14.79 -5.36 -8.26
N ARG A 95 15.50 -4.28 -7.93
CA ARG A 95 14.96 -2.92 -7.86
C ARG A 95 15.49 -2.03 -8.98
N PRO A 96 14.70 -1.01 -9.45
CA PRO A 96 13.26 -0.83 -9.16
C PRO A 96 12.41 -1.84 -9.93
N ALA A 97 11.33 -2.38 -9.30
CA ALA A 97 10.38 -3.24 -9.98
C ALA A 97 9.16 -2.47 -10.49
N LYS A 98 8.55 -1.66 -9.63
CA LYS A 98 7.44 -0.75 -9.98
C LYS A 98 7.74 0.66 -9.46
N THR A 99 7.45 1.68 -10.27
CA THR A 99 7.69 3.10 -9.91
C THR A 99 6.44 3.93 -10.16
N SER A 100 6.24 4.99 -9.36
CA SER A 100 5.25 6.02 -9.67
C SER A 100 5.75 6.93 -10.80
N PRO A 101 4.85 7.69 -11.46
CA PRO A 101 5.28 8.73 -12.40
C PRO A 101 6.14 9.83 -11.77
N ALA A 102 6.07 10.05 -10.46
CA ALA A 102 6.88 11.04 -9.75
C ALA A 102 8.26 10.50 -9.32
N TYR A 103 8.54 9.20 -9.47
CA TYR A 103 9.75 8.55 -8.98
C TYR A 103 11.04 9.29 -9.35
N LEU A 104 11.25 9.58 -10.64
CA LEU A 104 12.47 10.27 -11.08
C LEU A 104 12.58 11.71 -10.57
N ARG A 105 11.44 12.39 -10.37
CA ARG A 105 11.38 13.71 -9.76
C ARG A 105 11.82 13.66 -8.30
N LEU A 106 11.33 12.69 -7.54
CA LEU A 106 11.72 12.47 -6.15
C LEU A 106 13.18 12.04 -6.02
N ALA A 107 13.64 11.15 -6.91
CA ALA A 107 15.05 10.75 -6.95
C ALA A 107 15.99 11.95 -7.21
N ALA A 108 15.62 12.86 -8.13
CA ALA A 108 16.38 14.08 -8.39
C ALA A 108 16.43 15.03 -7.18
N LYS A 109 15.44 14.95 -6.28
CA LYS A 109 15.42 15.67 -5.00
C LYS A 109 16.19 14.96 -3.88
N GLY A 110 16.81 13.82 -4.18
CA GLY A 110 17.61 13.05 -3.22
C GLY A 110 16.82 12.06 -2.37
N ALA A 111 15.57 11.75 -2.72
CA ALA A 111 14.77 10.77 -1.99
C ALA A 111 15.50 9.44 -1.82
N LYS A 112 15.45 8.87 -0.63
CA LYS A 112 15.77 7.47 -0.39
C LYS A 112 14.51 6.64 -0.52
N PHE A 113 14.65 5.45 -1.12
CA PHE A 113 13.51 4.61 -1.44
C PHE A 113 13.56 3.27 -0.70
N GLY A 114 12.39 2.82 -0.26
CA GLY A 114 12.14 1.46 0.19
C GLY A 114 11.11 0.77 -0.71
N ALA A 115 11.18 -0.55 -0.83
CA ALA A 115 10.28 -1.32 -1.69
C ALA A 115 9.26 -2.13 -0.91
N ARG A 116 7.97 -2.07 -1.31
CA ARG A 116 6.90 -2.93 -0.81
C ARG A 116 5.93 -3.28 -1.93
N GLY A 117 5.62 -4.57 -2.06
CA GLY A 117 4.78 -5.05 -3.17
C GLY A 117 5.35 -4.68 -4.55
N GLY A 118 6.68 -4.57 -4.64
CA GLY A 118 7.42 -4.13 -5.83
C GLY A 118 7.46 -2.62 -6.06
N TRP A 119 6.67 -1.82 -5.35
CA TRP A 119 6.65 -0.37 -5.49
C TRP A 119 7.81 0.30 -4.77
N GLU A 120 8.53 1.18 -5.49
CA GLU A 120 9.48 2.12 -4.91
C GLU A 120 8.71 3.26 -4.24
N ARG A 121 8.96 3.46 -2.94
CA ARG A 121 8.31 4.50 -2.14
C ARG A 121 9.36 5.34 -1.45
N ALA A 122 9.28 6.66 -1.53
CA ALA A 122 10.17 7.54 -0.78
C ALA A 122 10.00 7.28 0.72
N VAL A 123 11.09 6.98 1.41
CA VAL A 123 11.09 6.71 2.85
C VAL A 123 11.58 7.89 3.68
N TYR A 124 12.51 8.69 3.15
CA TYR A 124 12.93 9.98 3.70
C TYR A 124 13.73 10.79 2.67
N PHE A 125 13.95 12.08 2.97
CA PHE A 125 14.66 13.04 2.11
C PHE A 125 15.86 13.63 2.87
N PRO A 126 17.09 13.10 2.68
CA PRO A 126 18.28 13.68 3.27
C PRO A 126 18.59 15.06 2.66
N GLN A 127 19.23 15.93 3.44
CA GLN A 127 19.72 17.22 2.98
C GLN A 127 21.27 17.27 3.04
N PRO A 128 21.91 18.15 2.27
CA PRO A 128 23.35 18.37 2.37
C PRO A 128 23.78 18.62 3.83
N GLY A 129 24.77 17.85 4.29
CA GLY A 129 25.26 17.93 5.67
C GLY A 129 24.57 16.99 6.66
N ASP A 130 23.58 16.22 6.22
CA ASP A 130 23.03 15.15 7.06
C ASP A 130 24.05 13.99 7.21
N PRO A 131 24.02 13.29 8.35
CA PRO A 131 24.81 12.06 8.49
C PRO A 131 24.39 11.03 7.42
N VAL A 132 25.39 10.31 6.89
CA VAL A 132 25.14 9.22 5.94
C VAL A 132 25.32 7.84 6.60
N GLU A 133 25.98 7.79 7.75
CA GLU A 133 26.26 6.57 8.51
C GLU A 133 25.94 6.74 10.00
N PRO A 134 25.51 5.70 10.70
CA PRO A 134 25.11 4.40 10.12
C PRO A 134 23.76 4.49 9.41
N GLU A 135 23.69 3.98 8.19
CA GLU A 135 22.44 4.01 7.40
C GLU A 135 21.32 3.22 8.09
N VAL A 136 21.65 2.08 8.67
CA VAL A 136 20.75 1.25 9.48
C VAL A 136 21.33 1.02 10.87
N SER A 137 20.47 0.91 11.88
CA SER A 137 20.93 0.74 13.28
C SER A 137 19.79 0.23 14.16
N PHE A 138 20.15 -0.56 15.20
CA PHE A 138 19.23 -0.87 16.30
C PHE A 138 19.06 0.31 17.30
N ARG A 139 19.78 1.40 17.08
CA ARG A 139 19.66 2.64 17.87
C ARG A 139 19.08 3.74 16.98
N ARG A 140 19.78 4.90 16.91
CA ARG A 140 19.37 6.05 16.09
C ARG A 140 20.15 6.05 14.78
N PRO A 141 19.51 5.74 13.63
CA PRO A 141 20.16 5.74 12.34
C PRO A 141 20.41 7.17 11.79
N ALA A 142 21.21 7.27 10.74
CA ALA A 142 21.59 8.54 10.12
C ALA A 142 20.39 9.38 9.65
N TRP A 143 19.33 8.73 9.16
CA TRP A 143 18.13 9.39 8.63
C TRP A 143 17.22 10.06 9.68
N HIS A 144 17.49 9.90 10.97
CA HIS A 144 16.66 10.47 12.04
C HIS A 144 16.48 12.00 11.93
N LYS A 145 17.53 12.75 11.51
CA LYS A 145 17.42 14.21 11.33
C LYS A 145 16.53 14.59 10.17
N ALA A 146 16.58 13.84 9.06
CA ALA A 146 15.73 14.06 7.92
C ALA A 146 14.26 13.92 8.31
N ILE A 147 13.92 12.81 8.97
CA ILE A 147 12.55 12.55 9.44
C ILE A 147 12.06 13.64 10.40
N ALA A 148 12.90 14.09 11.34
CA ALA A 148 12.50 15.16 12.26
C ALA A 148 12.07 16.45 11.52
N ARG A 149 12.76 16.81 10.42
CA ARG A 149 12.39 17.98 9.59
C ARG A 149 11.10 17.73 8.79
N GLU A 150 10.91 16.52 8.31
CA GLU A 150 9.71 16.13 7.58
C GLU A 150 8.48 16.16 8.50
N CYS A 151 8.59 15.61 9.70
CA CYS A 151 7.55 15.72 10.74
C CYS A 151 7.26 17.19 11.09
N GLU A 152 8.29 18.01 11.28
CA GLU A 152 8.12 19.45 11.57
C GLU A 152 7.41 20.19 10.42
N ALA A 153 7.68 19.80 9.16
CA ALA A 153 7.00 20.39 8.02
C ALA A 153 5.51 20.00 7.99
N ALA A 154 5.19 18.75 8.25
CA ALA A 154 3.81 18.27 8.34
C ALA A 154 3.05 18.90 9.51
N GLU A 155 3.69 19.07 10.68
CA GLU A 155 3.07 19.67 11.86
C GLU A 155 2.85 21.20 11.73
N LYS A 156 3.82 21.93 11.15
CA LYS A 156 3.83 23.39 11.21
C LYS A 156 3.53 24.11 9.91
N ARG A 157 3.61 23.42 8.78
CA ARG A 157 3.48 24.04 7.44
C ARG A 157 2.58 23.21 6.54
N VAL A 158 3.16 22.61 5.53
CA VAL A 158 2.53 21.69 4.59
C VAL A 158 3.57 20.73 4.04
N ALA A 159 3.18 19.48 3.89
CA ALA A 159 4.04 18.45 3.31
C ALA A 159 3.26 17.60 2.30
N VAL A 160 3.98 17.01 1.33
CA VAL A 160 3.42 16.13 0.32
C VAL A 160 4.18 14.80 0.27
N LEU A 161 3.44 13.70 0.19
CA LEU A 161 3.97 12.35 -0.01
C LEU A 161 3.37 11.77 -1.30
N ASP A 162 4.23 11.26 -2.18
CA ASP A 162 3.82 10.31 -3.22
C ASP A 162 3.80 8.90 -2.60
N LEU A 163 2.60 8.32 -2.48
CA LEU A 163 2.37 7.00 -1.88
C LEU A 163 1.90 6.00 -2.94
N PRO A 164 2.82 5.52 -3.81
CA PRO A 164 2.47 4.51 -4.80
C PRO A 164 2.20 3.15 -4.16
N GLY A 165 1.39 2.34 -4.85
CA GLY A 165 1.06 0.98 -4.41
C GLY A 165 0.01 0.90 -3.32
N PHE A 166 -0.57 2.02 -2.89
CA PHE A 166 -1.76 1.98 -2.03
C PHE A 166 -2.87 1.24 -2.78
N THR A 167 -3.16 0.02 -2.32
CA THR A 167 -4.05 -0.91 -3.02
C THR A 167 -5.46 -0.38 -3.07
N LYS A 168 -6.12 -0.52 -4.22
CA LYS A 168 -7.49 -0.06 -4.43
C LYS A 168 -8.28 -1.12 -5.19
N PHE A 169 -9.33 -1.61 -4.58
CA PHE A 169 -10.31 -2.49 -5.24
C PHE A 169 -11.59 -1.69 -5.45
N GLU A 170 -12.05 -1.60 -6.69
CA GLU A 170 -13.36 -1.04 -7.00
C GLU A 170 -14.41 -2.14 -6.96
N VAL A 171 -15.40 -1.97 -6.10
CA VAL A 171 -16.54 -2.89 -5.94
C VAL A 171 -17.77 -2.27 -6.55
N THR A 172 -18.44 -3.02 -7.43
CA THR A 172 -19.64 -2.59 -8.17
C THR A 172 -20.64 -3.73 -8.29
N GLY A 173 -21.84 -3.42 -8.77
CA GLY A 173 -22.91 -4.40 -9.00
C GLY A 173 -24.10 -4.20 -8.07
N ALA A 174 -25.26 -4.77 -8.46
CA ALA A 174 -26.49 -4.61 -7.71
C ALA A 174 -26.43 -5.22 -6.31
N GLY A 175 -25.65 -6.29 -6.13
CA GLY A 175 -25.42 -6.95 -4.84
C GLY A 175 -24.35 -6.28 -3.95
N ALA A 176 -23.59 -5.32 -4.49
CA ALA A 176 -22.44 -4.75 -3.78
C ALA A 176 -22.77 -4.16 -2.39
N PRO A 177 -23.86 -3.40 -2.19
CA PRO A 177 -24.18 -2.87 -0.86
C PRO A 177 -24.44 -3.95 0.19
N ALA A 178 -25.22 -4.97 -0.15
CA ALA A 178 -25.54 -6.07 0.75
C ALA A 178 -24.33 -6.97 1.03
N TRP A 179 -23.52 -7.22 0.00
CA TRP A 179 -22.28 -7.99 0.16
C TRP A 179 -21.28 -7.26 1.06
N LEU A 180 -21.06 -5.96 0.85
CA LEU A 180 -20.18 -5.18 1.72
C LEU A 180 -20.68 -5.15 3.17
N ASP A 181 -21.98 -4.99 3.39
CA ASP A 181 -22.56 -5.01 4.73
C ASP A 181 -22.37 -6.35 5.45
N HIS A 182 -22.38 -7.45 4.68
CA HIS A 182 -22.04 -8.79 5.19
C HIS A 182 -20.56 -8.97 5.50
N MET A 183 -19.68 -8.40 4.66
CA MET A 183 -18.23 -8.64 4.71
C MET A 183 -17.51 -7.81 5.78
N VAL A 184 -18.02 -6.63 6.15
CA VAL A 184 -17.35 -5.74 7.09
C VAL A 184 -17.89 -5.88 8.50
N ALA A 185 -17.01 -5.85 9.50
CA ALA A 185 -17.42 -5.85 10.90
C ALA A 185 -17.92 -4.49 11.40
N GLY A 186 -17.82 -3.45 10.57
CA GLY A 186 -18.27 -2.10 10.86
C GLY A 186 -19.55 -1.75 10.07
N VAL A 187 -19.62 -0.52 9.60
CA VAL A 187 -20.77 0.01 8.86
C VAL A 187 -20.34 0.45 7.46
N VAL A 188 -21.10 0.08 6.44
CA VAL A 188 -20.93 0.61 5.09
C VAL A 188 -21.26 2.11 5.11
N PRO A 189 -20.29 2.98 4.75
CA PRO A 189 -20.51 4.42 4.83
C PRO A 189 -21.54 4.90 3.80
N LYS A 190 -22.24 6.01 4.13
CA LYS A 190 -23.15 6.67 3.21
C LYS A 190 -22.41 7.21 1.98
N PRO A 191 -23.09 7.43 0.83
CA PRO A 191 -22.48 8.07 -0.33
C PRO A 191 -21.71 9.35 0.03
N GLY A 192 -20.50 9.52 -0.51
CA GLY A 192 -19.63 10.64 -0.19
C GLY A 192 -18.87 10.53 1.13
N ARG A 193 -18.89 9.34 1.76
CA ARG A 193 -18.21 9.10 3.05
C ARG A 193 -17.24 7.92 2.94
N THR A 194 -16.29 7.90 3.88
CA THR A 194 -15.32 6.83 4.05
C THR A 194 -15.27 6.39 5.51
N ALA A 195 -14.90 5.13 5.75
CA ALA A 195 -14.74 4.57 7.09
C ALA A 195 -13.68 3.46 7.07
N LEU A 196 -12.91 3.36 8.13
CA LEU A 196 -12.05 2.21 8.37
C LEU A 196 -12.93 1.02 8.74
N ASN A 197 -12.68 -0.12 8.14
CA ASN A 197 -13.42 -1.35 8.37
C ASN A 197 -12.49 -2.55 8.51
N TYR A 198 -12.94 -3.54 9.28
CA TYR A 198 -12.25 -4.81 9.48
C TYR A 198 -13.01 -5.92 8.78
N PHE A 199 -12.28 -6.83 8.16
CA PHE A 199 -12.76 -8.06 7.56
C PHE A 199 -12.36 -9.21 8.49
N LEU A 200 -13.32 -10.03 8.88
CA LEU A 200 -13.13 -11.07 9.90
C LEU A 200 -13.30 -12.46 9.28
N ASN A 201 -12.59 -13.42 9.82
CA ASN A 201 -12.85 -14.84 9.57
C ASN A 201 -14.03 -15.33 10.43
N ASP A 202 -14.47 -16.57 10.21
CA ASP A 202 -15.59 -17.20 10.91
C ASP A 202 -15.38 -17.34 12.44
N LYS A 203 -14.15 -17.20 12.92
CA LYS A 203 -13.79 -17.23 14.34
C LYS A 203 -13.72 -15.81 14.96
N GLY A 204 -14.02 -14.75 14.19
CA GLY A 204 -13.93 -13.36 14.61
C GLY A 204 -12.50 -12.80 14.62
N GLY A 205 -11.53 -13.53 14.07
CA GLY A 205 -10.17 -13.02 13.87
C GLY A 205 -10.10 -12.03 12.72
N ILE A 206 -9.31 -10.96 12.89
CA ILE A 206 -9.10 -9.96 11.83
C ILE A 206 -8.25 -10.58 10.73
N VAL A 207 -8.78 -10.63 9.51
CA VAL A 207 -8.08 -11.05 8.30
C VAL A 207 -7.35 -9.87 7.69
N THR A 208 -8.05 -8.75 7.53
CA THR A 208 -7.48 -7.52 6.97
C THR A 208 -8.26 -6.30 7.43
N GLU A 209 -7.63 -5.15 7.30
CA GLU A 209 -8.20 -3.84 7.56
C GLU A 209 -8.16 -3.02 6.26
N MET A 210 -9.30 -2.44 5.88
CA MET A 210 -9.39 -1.60 4.69
C MET A 210 -10.21 -0.35 4.95
N THR A 211 -9.84 0.73 4.29
CA THR A 211 -10.68 1.92 4.21
C THR A 211 -11.76 1.70 3.17
N LEU A 212 -13.02 1.57 3.61
CA LEU A 212 -14.18 1.46 2.73
C LEU A 212 -14.71 2.86 2.40
N THR A 213 -14.71 3.19 1.12
CA THR A 213 -15.14 4.49 0.59
C THR A 213 -16.34 4.31 -0.33
N ASN A 214 -17.45 4.98 -0.03
CA ASN A 214 -18.63 4.99 -0.88
C ASN A 214 -18.59 6.21 -1.82
N LEU A 215 -18.23 5.96 -3.08
CA LEU A 215 -18.12 6.99 -4.11
C LEU A 215 -19.49 7.49 -4.63
N GLY A 216 -20.59 6.86 -4.22
CA GLY A 216 -21.91 7.08 -4.80
C GLY A 216 -22.12 6.31 -6.10
N GLY A 217 -23.39 6.30 -6.59
CA GLY A 217 -23.72 5.62 -7.85
C GLY A 217 -23.49 4.10 -7.86
N GLY A 218 -23.49 3.45 -6.68
CA GLY A 218 -23.23 2.00 -6.56
C GLY A 218 -21.76 1.61 -6.71
N ARG A 219 -20.84 2.55 -6.55
CA ARG A 219 -19.40 2.34 -6.63
C ARG A 219 -18.74 2.51 -5.27
N TYR A 220 -17.92 1.55 -4.90
CA TYR A 220 -17.18 1.55 -3.64
C TYR A 220 -15.70 1.29 -3.89
N TRP A 221 -14.84 1.90 -3.10
CA TRP A 221 -13.44 1.54 -3.04
C TRP A 221 -13.10 0.90 -1.69
N LEU A 222 -12.36 -0.20 -1.76
CA LEU A 222 -11.65 -0.79 -0.62
C LEU A 222 -10.18 -0.45 -0.81
N ILE A 223 -9.60 0.28 0.15
CA ILE A 223 -8.21 0.75 0.07
C ILE A 223 -7.43 0.10 1.20
N SER A 224 -6.32 -0.55 0.85
CA SER A 224 -5.45 -1.24 1.80
C SER A 224 -3.96 -1.02 1.51
N ALA A 225 -3.09 -1.56 2.36
CA ALA A 225 -1.65 -1.42 2.22
C ALA A 225 -1.11 -2.21 1.01
N ALA A 226 -0.07 -1.68 0.36
CA ALA A 226 0.58 -2.30 -0.80
C ALA A 226 1.04 -3.75 -0.57
N ALA A 227 1.43 -4.10 0.65
CA ALA A 227 1.87 -5.44 0.99
C ALA A 227 0.73 -6.47 1.01
N GLY A 228 -0.52 -6.02 1.23
CA GLY A 228 -1.71 -6.86 1.30
C GLY A 228 -2.37 -7.12 -0.06
N GLU A 229 -1.91 -6.52 -1.15
CA GLU A 229 -2.64 -6.50 -2.43
C GLU A 229 -3.15 -7.89 -2.85
N LYS A 230 -2.29 -8.92 -2.90
CA LYS A 230 -2.69 -10.27 -3.31
C LYS A 230 -3.49 -11.01 -2.24
N HIS A 231 -3.12 -10.85 -0.98
CA HIS A 231 -3.85 -11.43 0.14
C HIS A 231 -5.30 -10.93 0.17
N ASP A 232 -5.47 -9.62 0.11
CA ASP A 232 -6.77 -8.98 0.20
C ASP A 232 -7.63 -9.27 -1.04
N GLU A 233 -7.01 -9.23 -2.24
CA GLU A 233 -7.70 -9.59 -3.48
C GLU A 233 -8.21 -11.04 -3.44
N HIS A 234 -7.37 -11.96 -2.96
CA HIS A 234 -7.72 -13.37 -2.84
C HIS A 234 -8.89 -13.55 -1.88
N TRP A 235 -8.79 -13.00 -0.67
CA TRP A 235 -9.85 -13.05 0.33
C TRP A 235 -11.18 -12.51 -0.21
N LEU A 236 -11.17 -11.33 -0.81
CA LEU A 236 -12.37 -10.72 -1.36
C LEU A 236 -13.01 -11.59 -2.46
N ARG A 237 -12.19 -12.16 -3.35
CA ARG A 237 -12.68 -13.01 -4.45
C ARG A 237 -13.26 -14.34 -3.98
N GLU A 238 -12.72 -14.94 -2.95
CA GLU A 238 -13.25 -16.18 -2.35
C GLU A 238 -14.64 -16.00 -1.75
N HIS A 239 -14.98 -14.77 -1.34
CA HIS A 239 -16.27 -14.44 -0.73
C HIS A 239 -17.25 -13.78 -1.70
N LEU A 240 -16.94 -13.75 -3.00
CA LEU A 240 -17.87 -13.22 -3.98
C LEU A 240 -19.10 -14.12 -4.13
N PRO A 241 -20.32 -13.55 -4.24
CA PRO A 241 -21.50 -14.33 -4.55
C PRO A 241 -21.40 -14.93 -5.95
N ALA A 242 -21.81 -16.20 -6.08
CA ALA A 242 -21.71 -16.95 -7.33
C ALA A 242 -22.67 -16.47 -8.43
N ASP A 243 -23.65 -15.65 -8.10
CA ASP A 243 -24.66 -15.12 -9.02
C ASP A 243 -24.17 -13.97 -9.92
N GLY A 244 -22.93 -13.53 -9.75
CA GLY A 244 -22.35 -12.43 -10.50
C GLY A 244 -22.92 -11.04 -10.15
N SER A 245 -23.67 -10.91 -9.06
CA SER A 245 -24.27 -9.64 -8.62
C SER A 245 -23.24 -8.63 -8.10
N VAL A 246 -22.01 -9.07 -7.78
CA VAL A 246 -20.89 -8.25 -7.30
C VAL A 246 -19.68 -8.45 -8.20
N ARG A 247 -19.05 -7.34 -8.55
CA ARG A 247 -17.79 -7.33 -9.30
C ARG A 247 -16.73 -6.58 -8.52
N ILE A 248 -15.50 -7.13 -8.54
CA ILE A 248 -14.30 -6.50 -7.98
C ILE A 248 -13.25 -6.31 -9.08
N ASP A 249 -12.82 -5.09 -9.26
CA ASP A 249 -11.72 -4.72 -10.14
C ASP A 249 -10.55 -4.15 -9.32
N ASN A 250 -9.35 -4.70 -9.49
CA ASN A 250 -8.13 -4.10 -8.93
C ASN A 250 -7.75 -2.87 -9.78
N VAL A 251 -7.91 -1.69 -9.20
CA VAL A 251 -7.63 -0.42 -9.86
C VAL A 251 -6.38 0.28 -9.30
N SER A 252 -5.57 -0.43 -8.52
CA SER A 252 -4.36 0.11 -7.86
C SER A 252 -3.41 0.80 -8.81
N ALA A 253 -3.19 0.23 -10.00
CA ALA A 253 -2.30 0.78 -11.02
C ALA A 253 -2.93 1.93 -11.85
N ARG A 254 -4.24 2.18 -11.72
CA ARG A 254 -4.94 3.26 -12.45
C ARG A 254 -4.82 4.61 -11.76
N TYR A 255 -4.53 4.62 -10.45
CA TYR A 255 -4.51 5.83 -9.63
C TYR A 255 -3.24 5.89 -8.78
N GLY A 256 -2.50 6.99 -8.90
CA GLY A 256 -1.48 7.33 -7.90
C GLY A 256 -2.12 8.04 -6.71
N SER A 257 -1.46 8.00 -5.55
CA SER A 257 -1.94 8.64 -4.32
C SER A 257 -0.95 9.71 -3.89
N LEU A 258 -1.38 10.98 -3.90
CA LEU A 258 -0.63 12.10 -3.35
C LEU A 258 -1.28 12.52 -2.03
N ILE A 259 -0.51 12.49 -0.94
CA ILE A 259 -1.00 12.83 0.39
C ILE A 259 -0.50 14.24 0.70
N VAL A 260 -1.41 15.20 0.89
CA VAL A 260 -1.09 16.59 1.24
C VAL A 260 -1.55 16.84 2.66
N VAL A 261 -0.61 17.15 3.56
CA VAL A 261 -0.87 17.27 5.01
C VAL A 261 -0.27 18.53 5.60
N GLY A 262 -0.77 18.92 6.75
CA GLY A 262 -0.29 20.07 7.53
C GLY A 262 -1.30 21.21 7.60
N PRO A 263 -1.13 22.17 8.53
CA PRO A 263 -2.07 23.24 8.77
C PRO A 263 -2.32 24.14 7.56
N LYS A 264 -1.35 24.23 6.63
CA LYS A 264 -1.48 25.02 5.39
C LYS A 264 -1.98 24.18 4.19
N SER A 265 -2.31 22.91 4.36
CA SER A 265 -2.76 22.04 3.27
C SER A 265 -4.03 22.54 2.58
N ARG A 266 -4.99 23.10 3.34
CA ARG A 266 -6.21 23.71 2.78
C ARG A 266 -5.88 24.97 1.95
N GLU A 267 -5.04 25.85 2.48
CA GLU A 267 -4.60 27.06 1.79
C GLU A 267 -3.94 26.72 0.45
N LEU A 268 -3.06 25.71 0.45
CA LEU A 268 -2.40 25.23 -0.76
C LEU A 268 -3.42 24.67 -1.76
N LEU A 269 -4.24 23.72 -1.33
CA LEU A 269 -5.17 23.04 -2.24
C LEU A 269 -6.25 23.98 -2.80
N SER A 270 -6.67 25.00 -2.03
CA SER A 270 -7.63 26.01 -2.49
C SER A 270 -7.11 26.89 -3.65
N GLN A 271 -5.81 26.90 -3.90
CA GLN A 271 -5.23 27.54 -5.08
C GLN A 271 -5.32 26.67 -6.35
N LEU A 272 -5.51 25.35 -6.17
CA LEU A 272 -5.47 24.36 -7.25
C LEU A 272 -6.85 23.83 -7.65
N THR A 273 -7.88 24.09 -6.83
CA THR A 273 -9.26 23.65 -7.09
C THR A 273 -10.27 24.76 -6.80
N ARG A 274 -11.41 24.71 -7.49
CA ARG A 274 -12.57 25.55 -7.18
C ARG A 274 -13.53 24.92 -6.17
N ALA A 275 -13.25 23.68 -5.77
CA ALA A 275 -14.07 23.00 -4.76
C ALA A 275 -13.93 23.69 -3.40
N ASP A 276 -15.03 23.84 -2.70
CA ASP A 276 -15.01 24.33 -1.32
C ASP A 276 -14.42 23.24 -0.40
N LEU A 277 -13.27 23.55 0.20
CA LEU A 277 -12.51 22.69 1.10
C LEU A 277 -12.76 23.04 2.58
N SER A 278 -13.76 23.90 2.90
CA SER A 278 -14.14 24.20 4.27
C SER A 278 -14.55 22.95 5.07
N ASN A 279 -14.62 23.08 6.39
CA ASN A 279 -15.06 21.96 7.23
C ASN A 279 -16.51 21.58 6.97
N GLU A 280 -17.34 22.56 6.65
CA GLU A 280 -18.77 22.43 6.37
C GLU A 280 -18.99 21.70 5.03
N ALA A 281 -18.26 22.13 4.01
CA ALA A 281 -18.42 21.58 2.67
C ALA A 281 -17.69 20.24 2.50
N PHE A 282 -16.52 20.06 3.13
CA PHE A 282 -15.71 18.87 3.04
C PHE A 282 -15.33 18.35 4.45
N PRO A 283 -16.30 17.79 5.22
CA PRO A 283 -16.06 17.35 6.59
C PRO A 283 -15.10 16.15 6.66
N TRP A 284 -14.54 15.92 7.85
CA TRP A 284 -13.70 14.76 8.14
C TRP A 284 -14.38 13.44 7.73
N LEU A 285 -13.61 12.49 7.18
CA LEU A 285 -14.09 11.22 6.65
C LEU A 285 -15.08 11.37 5.47
N SER A 286 -14.94 12.41 4.68
CA SER A 286 -15.67 12.54 3.42
C SER A 286 -14.79 12.31 2.21
N VAL A 287 -15.43 11.93 1.11
CA VAL A 287 -14.82 11.76 -0.20
C VAL A 287 -15.57 12.61 -1.23
N ARG A 288 -14.82 13.25 -2.11
CA ARG A 288 -15.35 14.02 -3.25
C ARG A 288 -14.44 13.87 -4.45
N THR A 289 -15.02 13.90 -5.63
CA THR A 289 -14.24 14.12 -6.86
C THR A 289 -14.10 15.63 -7.05
N ILE A 290 -12.88 16.11 -7.12
CA ILE A 290 -12.54 17.53 -7.29
C ILE A 290 -11.66 17.71 -8.54
N ASP A 291 -11.75 18.88 -9.16
CA ASP A 291 -10.85 19.25 -10.25
C ASP A 291 -9.52 19.78 -9.64
N ILE A 292 -8.38 19.27 -10.10
CA ILE A 292 -7.04 19.77 -9.77
C ILE A 292 -6.26 19.96 -11.08
N GLY A 293 -5.87 21.17 -11.39
CA GLY A 293 -5.25 21.49 -12.67
C GLY A 293 -6.17 21.08 -13.83
N TYR A 294 -5.71 20.17 -14.67
CA TYR A 294 -6.45 19.69 -15.85
C TYR A 294 -7.08 18.30 -15.67
N THR A 295 -7.12 17.78 -14.44
CA THR A 295 -7.66 16.46 -14.15
C THR A 295 -8.64 16.47 -12.99
N LYS A 296 -9.32 15.33 -12.81
CA LYS A 296 -10.14 15.05 -11.64
C LYS A 296 -9.40 14.12 -10.70
N ALA A 297 -9.41 14.45 -9.41
CA ALA A 297 -8.91 13.56 -8.37
C ALA A 297 -10.06 13.12 -7.46
N VAL A 298 -10.05 11.87 -7.03
CA VAL A 298 -10.87 11.42 -5.91
C VAL A 298 -10.13 11.82 -4.64
N ALA A 299 -10.66 12.84 -3.94
CA ALA A 299 -10.06 13.38 -2.73
C ALA A 299 -10.78 12.84 -1.50
N LEU A 300 -10.03 12.23 -0.58
CA LEU A 300 -10.49 11.80 0.72
C LEU A 300 -9.94 12.75 1.78
N ARG A 301 -10.79 13.25 2.66
CA ARG A 301 -10.32 14.03 3.80
C ARG A 301 -9.93 13.11 4.96
N VAL A 302 -8.82 12.43 4.78
CA VAL A 302 -8.17 11.51 5.71
C VAL A 302 -6.65 11.63 5.58
N ASN A 303 -5.91 11.23 6.59
CA ASN A 303 -4.47 10.99 6.54
C ASN A 303 -4.03 10.20 7.78
N TYR A 304 -2.78 9.76 7.80
CA TYR A 304 -2.18 8.98 8.89
C TYR A 304 -1.36 9.82 9.88
N VAL A 305 -1.03 11.06 9.54
CA VAL A 305 -0.15 11.91 10.37
C VAL A 305 -0.89 12.68 11.47
N GLY A 306 -2.22 12.62 11.51
CA GLY A 306 -3.05 13.29 12.50
C GLY A 306 -3.31 14.78 12.24
N GLU A 307 -2.69 15.37 11.21
CA GLU A 307 -2.84 16.77 10.83
C GLU A 307 -4.00 16.98 9.83
N LEU A 308 -4.33 18.24 9.55
CA LEU A 308 -5.24 18.55 8.45
C LEU A 308 -4.66 18.04 7.14
N GLY A 309 -5.46 17.36 6.32
CA GLY A 309 -4.94 16.86 5.06
C GLY A 309 -5.96 16.12 4.20
N TRP A 310 -5.51 15.79 3.00
CA TRP A 310 -6.26 15.04 2.00
C TRP A 310 -5.38 14.00 1.31
N GLU A 311 -5.96 12.84 1.06
CA GLU A 311 -5.46 11.88 0.09
C GLU A 311 -6.07 12.19 -1.27
N LEU A 312 -5.23 12.44 -2.26
CA LEU A 312 -5.63 12.73 -3.63
C LEU A 312 -5.31 11.52 -4.49
N HIS A 313 -6.33 10.78 -4.89
CA HIS A 313 -6.17 9.68 -5.83
C HIS A 313 -6.35 10.19 -7.25
N VAL A 314 -5.24 10.32 -7.95
CA VAL A 314 -5.11 10.95 -9.26
C VAL A 314 -4.95 9.88 -10.33
N PRO A 315 -5.61 9.97 -11.50
CA PRO A 315 -5.31 9.08 -12.63
C PRO A 315 -3.81 9.07 -12.92
N VAL A 316 -3.25 7.87 -13.14
CA VAL A 316 -1.79 7.66 -13.13
C VAL A 316 -1.04 8.57 -14.10
N GLU A 317 -1.62 8.86 -15.27
CA GLU A 317 -1.05 9.74 -16.29
C GLU A 317 -0.91 11.21 -15.85
N HIS A 318 -1.64 11.62 -14.82
CA HIS A 318 -1.63 12.99 -14.30
C HIS A 318 -0.87 13.15 -12.98
N VAL A 319 -0.37 12.08 -12.37
CA VAL A 319 0.27 12.11 -11.05
C VAL A 319 1.43 13.10 -11.01
N LEU A 320 2.34 13.04 -12.00
CA LEU A 320 3.50 13.93 -12.03
C LEU A 320 3.10 15.38 -12.20
N SER A 321 2.16 15.69 -13.09
CA SER A 321 1.71 17.07 -13.31
C SER A 321 0.98 17.65 -12.09
N VAL A 322 0.18 16.85 -11.40
CA VAL A 322 -0.49 17.28 -10.15
C VAL A 322 0.53 17.46 -9.03
N TYR A 323 1.51 16.57 -8.91
CA TYR A 323 2.60 16.72 -7.95
C TYR A 323 3.36 18.04 -8.18
N ASP A 324 3.71 18.37 -9.43
CA ASP A 324 4.41 19.61 -9.77
C ASP A 324 3.55 20.85 -9.48
N LEU A 325 2.24 20.81 -9.73
CA LEU A 325 1.31 21.88 -9.36
C LEU A 325 1.23 22.08 -7.84
N ILE A 326 1.16 21.00 -7.06
CA ILE A 326 1.17 21.05 -5.60
C ILE A 326 2.47 21.70 -5.10
N TRP A 327 3.62 21.33 -5.68
CA TRP A 327 4.90 21.93 -5.33
C TRP A 327 4.95 23.42 -5.65
N ALA A 328 4.57 23.82 -6.86
CA ALA A 328 4.58 25.23 -7.29
C ALA A 328 3.69 26.11 -6.40
N ALA A 329 2.48 25.64 -6.06
CA ALA A 329 1.58 26.35 -5.16
C ALA A 329 2.03 26.33 -3.69
N GLY A 330 2.75 25.30 -3.29
CA GLY A 330 3.22 25.11 -1.92
C GLY A 330 4.55 25.80 -1.59
N GLU A 331 5.36 26.14 -2.60
CA GLU A 331 6.67 26.79 -2.40
C GLU A 331 6.59 28.06 -1.53
N PRO A 332 5.68 29.01 -1.76
CA PRO A 332 5.51 30.17 -0.89
C PRO A 332 5.03 29.84 0.53
N LEU A 333 4.43 28.66 0.71
CA LEU A 333 3.91 28.17 1.99
C LEU A 333 4.94 27.36 2.78
N GLY A 334 6.12 27.12 2.21
CA GLY A 334 7.19 26.32 2.78
C GLY A 334 6.93 24.83 2.72
N ILE A 335 6.39 24.33 1.60
CA ILE A 335 6.14 22.91 1.36
C ILE A 335 7.42 22.09 1.49
N ALA A 336 7.29 20.87 1.98
CA ALA A 336 8.33 19.86 1.95
C ALA A 336 7.80 18.54 1.37
N ASP A 337 8.69 17.75 0.75
CA ASP A 337 8.43 16.33 0.62
C ASP A 337 8.60 15.66 1.97
N TYR A 338 7.81 14.63 2.24
CA TYR A 338 8.06 13.75 3.37
C TYR A 338 7.97 12.29 2.93
N GLY A 339 8.70 11.43 3.62
CA GLY A 339 8.73 10.01 3.32
C GLY A 339 7.90 9.20 4.31
N LEU A 340 7.83 7.89 4.05
CA LEU A 340 7.05 6.95 4.86
C LEU A 340 7.51 6.85 6.31
N TYR A 341 8.77 7.19 6.61
CA TYR A 341 9.25 7.14 7.99
C TYR A 341 8.76 8.32 8.84
N ALA A 342 8.26 9.39 8.20
CA ALA A 342 7.65 10.53 8.87
C ALA A 342 6.11 10.46 8.92
N MET A 343 5.52 9.41 8.32
CA MET A 343 4.09 9.12 8.34
C MET A 343 3.73 8.30 9.58
#